data_e372d89ca5813d660680e10cc3b97cf5
#
_entry.id   e372d89ca5813d660680e10cc3b97cf5
#
_cell.length_a   1.000
_cell.length_b   1.000
_cell.length_c   1.000
_cell.angle_alpha   90.00
_cell.angle_beta   90.00
_cell.angle_gamma   90.00
#
_symmetry.space_group_name_H-M   'P 1'
#
loop_
_entity.id
_entity.type
_entity.pdbx_description
1 polymer ?
#
loop_
_entity_poly.entity_id
_entity_poly.type
_entity_poly.pdbx_seq_one_letter_code
_entity_poly.pdbx_strand_id
1 'polypeptide(L)'
;MIKAKVSKLKDIYRKFDQKANEAKKEQACEKGCGFCCKEAGSIDITTLEGFAIRDAMKALPRSRQKSLTKSFQQEIKKREKGIVVPCPFLMKNNACMIYEDRPFSCRRIYSTHVCTRQNPPMVSRQVMEDAKLTIKALQELDITGYSGHMSYILYMLSTPEFLDTYLKGECKPEEIMVFGKAHKIIINKMVV
;
A
#
# COMPACT_ATOMS: atom_id res chain seq x y z
N MET A 1 10.49 8.52 16.91
CA MET A 1 9.59 9.34 16.08
C MET A 1 8.74 8.49 15.11
N ILE A 2 9.30 7.72 14.21
CA ILE A 2 8.53 6.89 13.24
C ILE A 2 7.57 5.90 13.90
N LYS A 3 7.99 5.14 14.92
CA LYS A 3 7.11 4.20 15.63
C LYS A 3 5.83 4.84 16.18
N ALA A 4 5.92 6.06 16.71
CA ALA A 4 4.75 6.79 17.19
C ALA A 4 3.81 7.19 16.03
N LYS A 5 4.36 7.61 14.88
CA LYS A 5 3.57 7.88 13.67
C LYS A 5 2.89 6.61 13.16
N VAL A 6 3.59 5.47 13.13
CA VAL A 6 3.02 4.17 12.72
C VAL A 6 1.89 3.74 13.66
N SER A 7 2.00 4.00 14.97
CA SER A 7 0.89 3.75 15.91
C SER A 7 -0.34 4.59 15.56
N LYS A 8 -0.16 5.90 15.34
CA LYS A 8 -1.26 6.79 14.92
C LYS A 8 -1.87 6.38 13.56
N LEU A 9 -1.05 5.91 12.63
CA LEU A 9 -1.52 5.35 11.34
C LEU A 9 -2.47 4.17 11.58
N LYS A 10 -2.09 3.24 12.46
CA LYS A 10 -2.96 2.09 12.82
C LYS A 10 -4.26 2.53 13.51
N ASP A 11 -4.23 3.63 14.27
CA ASP A 11 -5.44 4.21 14.86
C ASP A 11 -6.38 4.80 13.79
N ILE A 12 -5.82 5.46 12.76
CA ILE A 12 -6.59 5.95 11.61
C ILE A 12 -7.25 4.77 10.88
N TYR A 13 -6.52 3.68 10.67
CA TYR A 13 -7.07 2.47 10.06
C TYR A 13 -8.24 1.89 10.87
N ARG A 14 -8.07 1.77 12.20
CA ARG A 14 -9.14 1.26 13.07
C ARG A 14 -10.40 2.12 13.00
N LYS A 15 -10.26 3.44 13.01
CA LYS A 15 -11.40 4.38 12.87
C LYS A 15 -12.12 4.19 11.53
N PHE A 16 -11.39 4.03 10.44
CA PHE A 16 -11.98 3.75 9.14
C PHE A 16 -12.68 2.38 9.12
N ASP A 17 -12.01 1.33 9.60
CA ASP A 17 -12.58 -0.02 9.61
C ASP A 17 -13.87 -0.07 10.45
N GLN A 18 -13.93 0.63 11.59
CA GLN A 18 -15.15 0.74 12.41
C GLN A 18 -16.31 1.40 11.63
N LYS A 19 -16.07 2.50 10.94
CA LYS A 19 -17.09 3.17 10.11
C LYS A 19 -17.53 2.32 8.93
N ALA A 20 -16.59 1.65 8.28
CA ALA A 20 -16.88 0.83 7.12
C ALA A 20 -17.56 -0.51 7.45
N ASN A 21 -17.52 -0.96 8.72
CA ASN A 21 -18.04 -2.28 9.12
C ASN A 21 -19.51 -2.49 8.77
N GLU A 22 -20.37 -1.47 8.93
CA GLU A 22 -21.79 -1.58 8.57
C GLU A 22 -21.96 -1.84 7.06
N ALA A 23 -21.27 -1.07 6.24
CA ALA A 23 -21.34 -1.22 4.79
C ALA A 23 -20.69 -2.53 4.30
N LYS A 24 -19.75 -3.09 5.08
CA LYS A 24 -19.09 -4.35 4.76
C LYS A 24 -19.90 -5.59 5.17
N LYS A 25 -21.00 -5.46 5.90
CA LYS A 25 -21.86 -6.61 6.26
C LYS A 25 -22.42 -7.32 5.03
N GLU A 26 -22.66 -6.60 3.95
CA GLU A 26 -23.16 -7.14 2.68
C GLU A 26 -22.05 -7.47 1.67
N GLN A 27 -20.80 -7.52 2.12
CA GLN A 27 -19.69 -7.80 1.20
C GLN A 27 -19.69 -9.27 0.73
N ALA A 28 -19.43 -9.45 -0.57
CA ALA A 28 -19.16 -10.75 -1.16
C ALA A 28 -17.69 -11.19 -1.02
N CYS A 29 -16.84 -10.33 -0.41
CA CYS A 29 -15.43 -10.63 -0.22
C CYS A 29 -15.23 -11.61 0.93
N GLU A 30 -14.69 -12.77 0.63
CA GLU A 30 -14.34 -13.80 1.60
C GLU A 30 -12.83 -14.01 1.70
N LYS A 31 -12.41 -14.69 2.78
CA LYS A 31 -11.02 -15.10 2.92
C LYS A 31 -10.62 -16.00 1.75
N GLY A 32 -9.60 -15.59 0.99
CA GLY A 32 -9.15 -16.32 -0.19
C GLY A 32 -9.76 -15.84 -1.51
N CYS A 33 -10.53 -14.76 -1.54
CA CYS A 33 -11.02 -14.17 -2.78
C CYS A 33 -9.85 -13.76 -3.71
N GLY A 34 -8.90 -12.95 -3.23
CA GLY A 34 -7.68 -12.58 -3.96
C GLY A 34 -7.86 -11.83 -5.28
N PHE A 35 -9.08 -11.46 -5.70
CA PHE A 35 -9.33 -10.80 -6.98
C PHE A 35 -8.56 -9.47 -7.07
N CYS A 36 -8.72 -8.59 -6.07
CA CYS A 36 -8.03 -7.30 -6.05
C CYS A 36 -6.50 -7.46 -6.07
N CYS A 37 -5.97 -8.50 -5.43
CA CYS A 37 -4.53 -8.77 -5.43
C CYS A 37 -3.99 -9.20 -6.79
N LYS A 38 -4.85 -9.66 -7.70
CA LYS A 38 -4.48 -10.09 -9.06
C LYS A 38 -4.73 -9.00 -10.11
N GLU A 39 -5.79 -8.23 -9.95
CA GLU A 39 -6.34 -7.38 -11.01
C GLU A 39 -6.27 -5.88 -10.70
N ALA A 40 -6.03 -5.45 -9.43
CA ALA A 40 -6.09 -4.03 -9.06
C ALA A 40 -5.05 -3.14 -9.74
N GLY A 41 -4.04 -3.70 -10.37
CA GLY A 41 -3.04 -2.97 -11.15
C GLY A 41 -2.17 -2.01 -10.37
N SER A 42 -2.71 -1.22 -9.44
CA SER A 42 -1.96 -0.29 -8.61
C SER A 42 -2.44 -0.30 -7.16
N ILE A 43 -1.51 -0.54 -6.25
CA ILE A 43 -1.70 -0.38 -4.80
C ILE A 43 -0.75 0.71 -4.34
N ASP A 44 -1.29 1.93 -4.25
CA ASP A 44 -0.52 3.08 -3.80
C ASP A 44 -0.50 3.14 -2.28
N ILE A 45 0.65 3.47 -1.73
CA ILE A 45 0.88 3.64 -0.29
C ILE A 45 1.67 4.91 -0.02
N THR A 46 1.57 5.42 1.21
CA THR A 46 2.46 6.45 1.72
C THR A 46 3.79 5.85 2.18
N THR A 47 4.82 6.68 2.35
CA THR A 47 6.09 6.26 2.95
C THR A 47 5.89 5.68 4.36
N LEU A 48 4.99 6.28 5.15
CA LEU A 48 4.69 5.81 6.50
C LEU A 48 4.02 4.42 6.51
N GLU A 49 3.11 4.16 5.56
CA GLU A 49 2.56 2.82 5.33
C GLU A 49 3.66 1.83 4.93
N GLY A 50 4.63 2.28 4.14
CA GLY A 50 5.80 1.49 3.78
C GLY A 50 6.60 1.02 5.00
N PHE A 51 6.75 1.85 6.04
CA PHE A 51 7.36 1.43 7.31
C PHE A 51 6.54 0.35 8.01
N ALA A 52 5.21 0.51 8.11
CA ALA A 52 4.34 -0.50 8.70
C ALA A 52 4.45 -1.85 7.96
N ILE A 53 4.46 -1.82 6.63
CA ILE A 53 4.64 -3.02 5.80
C ILE A 53 6.03 -3.64 6.01
N ARG A 54 7.10 -2.84 6.08
CA ARG A 54 8.45 -3.35 6.37
C ARG A 54 8.52 -4.04 7.73
N ASP A 55 7.84 -3.51 8.73
CA ASP A 55 7.79 -4.15 10.06
C ASP A 55 7.01 -5.47 10.01
N ALA A 56 5.88 -5.52 9.30
CA ALA A 56 5.17 -6.77 9.04
C ALA A 56 6.04 -7.79 8.27
N MET A 57 6.80 -7.34 7.26
CA MET A 57 7.73 -8.22 6.53
C MET A 57 8.82 -8.78 7.42
N LYS A 58 9.39 -7.98 8.35
CA LYS A 58 10.41 -8.44 9.30
C LYS A 58 9.90 -9.52 10.26
N ALA A 59 8.59 -9.52 10.55
CA ALA A 59 7.96 -10.55 11.38
C ALA A 59 7.80 -11.91 10.66
N LEU A 60 7.94 -11.93 9.32
CA LEU A 60 7.86 -13.16 8.55
C LEU A 60 9.16 -14.00 8.66
N PRO A 61 9.11 -15.33 8.42
CA PRO A 61 10.30 -16.16 8.33
C PRO A 61 11.31 -15.62 7.30
N ARG A 62 12.62 -15.73 7.58
CA ARG A 62 13.70 -15.20 6.71
C ARG A 62 13.60 -15.66 5.24
N SER A 63 13.19 -16.91 5.01
CA SER A 63 12.97 -17.43 3.65
C SER A 63 11.88 -16.65 2.91
N ARG A 64 10.80 -16.28 3.59
CA ARG A 64 9.72 -15.46 3.04
C ARG A 64 10.17 -14.04 2.78
N GLN A 65 10.92 -13.43 3.69
CA GLN A 65 11.49 -12.10 3.49
C GLN A 65 12.34 -12.04 2.22
N LYS A 66 13.26 -13.00 2.02
CA LYS A 66 14.11 -13.10 0.82
C LYS A 66 13.27 -13.28 -0.46
N SER A 67 12.23 -14.13 -0.40
CA SER A 67 11.34 -14.37 -1.55
C SER A 67 10.56 -13.10 -1.91
N LEU A 68 10.03 -12.38 -0.93
CA LEU A 68 9.29 -11.12 -1.14
C LEU A 68 10.18 -10.05 -1.77
N THR A 69 11.41 -9.88 -1.28
CA THR A 69 12.36 -8.91 -1.85
C THR A 69 12.58 -9.18 -3.34
N LYS A 70 12.82 -10.44 -3.74
CA LYS A 70 12.93 -10.82 -5.16
C LYS A 70 11.66 -10.55 -5.95
N SER A 71 10.48 -10.87 -5.36
CA SER A 71 9.19 -10.66 -6.02
C SER A 71 8.92 -9.17 -6.27
N PHE A 72 9.22 -8.29 -5.31
CA PHE A 72 9.08 -6.84 -5.48
C PHE A 72 10.04 -6.29 -6.55
N GLN A 73 11.28 -6.75 -6.59
CA GLN A 73 12.23 -6.37 -7.64
C GLN A 73 11.77 -6.80 -9.03
N GLN A 74 11.19 -8.01 -9.15
CA GLN A 74 10.62 -8.49 -10.42
C GLN A 74 9.36 -7.71 -10.81
N GLU A 75 8.52 -7.35 -9.84
CA GLU A 75 7.35 -6.52 -10.08
C GLU A 75 7.73 -5.16 -10.65
N ILE A 76 8.71 -4.46 -10.05
CA ILE A 76 9.22 -3.18 -10.56
C ILE A 76 9.62 -3.31 -12.02
N LYS A 77 10.49 -4.29 -12.35
CA LYS A 77 10.95 -4.52 -13.73
C LYS A 77 9.81 -4.78 -14.73
N LYS A 78 8.75 -5.45 -14.29
CA LYS A 78 7.58 -5.72 -15.15
C LYS A 78 6.72 -4.48 -15.32
N ARG A 79 6.53 -3.69 -14.24
CA ARG A 79 5.79 -2.42 -14.31
C ARG A 79 6.46 -1.40 -15.22
N GLU A 80 7.78 -1.33 -15.25
CA GLU A 80 8.54 -0.50 -16.20
C GLU A 80 8.23 -0.84 -17.67
N LYS A 81 7.71 -2.06 -17.91
CA LYS A 81 7.25 -2.55 -19.23
C LYS A 81 5.73 -2.51 -19.39
N GLY A 82 5.00 -1.86 -18.47
CA GLY A 82 3.54 -1.81 -18.50
C GLY A 82 2.83 -3.12 -18.16
N ILE A 83 3.55 -4.11 -17.60
CA ILE A 83 2.98 -5.43 -17.28
C ILE A 83 2.46 -5.42 -15.84
N VAL A 84 1.17 -5.62 -15.68
CA VAL A 84 0.53 -5.84 -14.37
C VAL A 84 0.77 -7.28 -13.91
N VAL A 85 1.16 -7.42 -12.64
CA VAL A 85 1.38 -8.73 -12.00
C VAL A 85 0.63 -8.82 -10.67
N PRO A 86 0.31 -10.03 -10.20
CA PRO A 86 -0.29 -10.21 -8.89
C PRO A 86 0.58 -9.64 -7.76
N CYS A 87 -0.08 -9.16 -6.72
CA CYS A 87 0.58 -8.61 -5.54
C CYS A 87 1.57 -9.63 -4.94
N PRO A 88 2.81 -9.23 -4.61
CA PRO A 88 3.81 -10.13 -4.03
C PRO A 88 3.41 -10.78 -2.70
N PHE A 89 2.48 -10.17 -1.95
CA PHE A 89 1.95 -10.74 -0.72
C PHE A 89 0.86 -11.79 -0.92
N LEU A 90 0.40 -12.02 -2.15
CA LEU A 90 -0.62 -13.01 -2.44
C LEU A 90 -0.04 -14.42 -2.32
N MET A 91 -0.62 -15.25 -1.47
CA MET A 91 -0.25 -16.66 -1.31
C MET A 91 -0.98 -17.56 -2.31
N LYS A 92 -0.53 -18.81 -2.47
CA LYS A 92 -1.15 -19.80 -3.36
C LYS A 92 -2.62 -20.08 -3.05
N ASN A 93 -3.02 -19.97 -1.79
CA ASN A 93 -4.42 -20.10 -1.34
C ASN A 93 -5.22 -18.78 -1.47
N ASN A 94 -4.74 -17.81 -2.24
CA ASN A 94 -5.28 -16.48 -2.41
C ASN A 94 -5.40 -15.62 -1.14
N ALA A 95 -4.80 -16.03 -0.02
CA ALA A 95 -4.75 -15.20 1.18
C ALA A 95 -3.57 -14.21 1.12
N CYS A 96 -3.71 -13.08 1.80
CA CYS A 96 -2.63 -12.07 1.93
C CYS A 96 -1.72 -12.44 3.10
N MET A 97 -0.38 -12.45 2.89
CA MET A 97 0.60 -12.74 3.96
C MET A 97 0.59 -11.72 5.10
N ILE A 98 0.20 -10.48 4.80
CA ILE A 98 0.18 -9.35 5.75
C ILE A 98 -1.24 -8.79 5.91
N TYR A 99 -2.26 -9.64 5.94
CA TYR A 99 -3.66 -9.22 5.89
C TYR A 99 -4.00 -8.16 6.94
N GLU A 100 -3.54 -8.33 8.17
CA GLU A 100 -3.80 -7.40 9.28
C GLU A 100 -3.06 -6.06 9.10
N ASP A 101 -1.88 -6.10 8.50
CA ASP A 101 -1.04 -4.92 8.22
C ASP A 101 -1.17 -4.42 6.77
N ARG A 102 -2.19 -4.87 6.03
CA ARG A 102 -2.43 -4.41 4.67
C ARG A 102 -2.62 -2.89 4.62
N PRO A 103 -2.11 -2.22 3.56
CA PRO A 103 -2.19 -0.76 3.44
C PRO A 103 -3.64 -0.29 3.23
N PHE A 104 -3.85 1.01 3.39
CA PHE A 104 -5.17 1.63 3.29
C PHE A 104 -5.83 1.39 1.93
N SER A 105 -5.06 1.45 0.85
CA SER A 105 -5.56 1.13 -0.50
C SER A 105 -6.22 -0.25 -0.60
N CYS A 106 -5.73 -1.25 0.17
CA CYS A 106 -6.36 -2.57 0.26
C CYS A 106 -7.55 -2.60 1.23
N ARG A 107 -7.51 -1.80 2.32
CA ARG A 107 -8.56 -1.78 3.34
C ARG A 107 -9.86 -1.18 2.83
N ARG A 108 -9.78 -0.15 1.98
CA ARG A 108 -10.93 0.54 1.41
C ARG A 108 -11.64 -0.21 0.27
N ILE A 109 -10.99 -1.24 -0.30
CA ILE A 109 -11.58 -2.02 -1.39
C ILE A 109 -12.37 -3.20 -0.81
N TYR A 110 -13.64 -3.29 -1.17
CA TYR A 110 -14.51 -4.44 -0.97
C TYR A 110 -15.54 -4.47 -2.11
N SER A 111 -16.36 -5.50 -2.18
CA SER A 111 -17.44 -5.57 -3.17
C SER A 111 -18.66 -6.26 -2.58
N THR A 112 -19.84 -5.81 -2.96
CA THR A 112 -21.12 -6.41 -2.64
C THR A 112 -21.50 -7.57 -3.57
N HIS A 113 -20.66 -7.82 -4.58
CA HIS A 113 -20.83 -8.94 -5.50
C HIS A 113 -19.49 -9.65 -5.76
N VAL A 114 -19.55 -10.86 -6.30
CA VAL A 114 -18.35 -11.60 -6.73
C VAL A 114 -17.73 -10.89 -7.93
N CYS A 115 -16.48 -10.48 -7.79
CA CYS A 115 -15.78 -9.68 -8.78
C CYS A 115 -15.31 -10.53 -9.97
N THR A 116 -15.45 -9.96 -11.18
CA THR A 116 -14.84 -10.42 -12.41
C THR A 116 -14.19 -9.24 -13.12
N ARG A 117 -13.47 -9.47 -14.23
CA ARG A 117 -12.91 -8.37 -15.04
C ARG A 117 -13.99 -7.47 -15.63
N GLN A 118 -15.15 -8.06 -15.99
CA GLN A 118 -16.30 -7.34 -16.53
C GLN A 118 -17.12 -6.66 -15.43
N ASN A 119 -17.04 -7.17 -14.21
CA ASN A 119 -17.75 -6.65 -13.05
C ASN A 119 -16.77 -6.40 -11.89
N PRO A 120 -16.02 -5.29 -11.92
CA PRO A 120 -14.97 -4.97 -10.93
C PRO A 120 -15.57 -4.67 -9.54
N PRO A 121 -14.76 -4.56 -8.49
CA PRO A 121 -15.22 -4.24 -7.14
C PRO A 121 -16.07 -2.98 -7.10
N MET A 122 -17.22 -3.05 -6.46
CA MET A 122 -18.13 -1.91 -6.24
C MET A 122 -18.18 -1.57 -4.75
N VAL A 123 -17.67 -0.39 -4.42
CA VAL A 123 -17.63 0.16 -3.06
C VAL A 123 -18.78 1.17 -2.91
N SER A 124 -19.49 1.17 -1.77
CA SER A 124 -20.55 2.12 -1.53
C SER A 124 -20.03 3.58 -1.51
N ARG A 125 -20.88 4.53 -1.93
CA ARG A 125 -20.53 5.96 -1.97
C ARG A 125 -20.09 6.48 -0.60
N GLN A 126 -20.78 6.09 0.47
CA GLN A 126 -20.45 6.51 1.84
C GLN A 126 -19.01 6.09 2.20
N VAL A 127 -18.62 4.84 1.96
CA VAL A 127 -17.28 4.36 2.26
C VAL A 127 -16.23 5.03 1.36
N MET A 128 -16.57 5.40 0.14
CA MET A 128 -15.67 6.18 -0.74
C MET A 128 -15.40 7.58 -0.16
N GLU A 129 -16.42 8.26 0.38
CA GLU A 129 -16.24 9.57 1.03
C GLU A 129 -15.42 9.45 2.33
N ASP A 130 -15.71 8.45 3.18
CA ASP A 130 -14.90 8.17 4.37
C ASP A 130 -13.44 7.82 4.01
N ALA A 131 -13.24 7.13 2.88
CA ALA A 131 -11.90 6.82 2.38
C ALA A 131 -11.14 8.09 1.94
N LYS A 132 -11.78 9.06 1.31
CA LYS A 132 -11.15 10.35 0.95
C LYS A 132 -10.66 11.10 2.21
N LEU A 133 -11.51 11.19 3.23
CA LEU A 133 -11.14 11.81 4.51
C LEU A 133 -9.98 11.07 5.19
N THR A 134 -9.99 9.75 5.11
CA THR A 134 -8.93 8.92 5.68
C THR A 134 -7.61 9.12 4.93
N ILE A 135 -7.63 9.18 3.59
CA ILE A 135 -6.43 9.47 2.79
C ILE A 135 -5.84 10.83 3.19
N LYS A 136 -6.68 11.86 3.35
CA LYS A 136 -6.25 13.17 3.81
C LYS A 136 -5.58 13.09 5.18
N ALA A 137 -6.17 12.39 6.14
CA ALA A 137 -5.59 12.21 7.47
C ALA A 137 -4.24 11.46 7.44
N LEU A 138 -4.08 10.47 6.55
CA LEU A 138 -2.81 9.77 6.33
C LEU A 138 -1.74 10.70 5.74
N GLN A 139 -2.12 11.56 4.82
CA GLN A 139 -1.25 12.56 4.20
C GLN A 139 -0.79 13.61 5.23
N GLU A 140 -1.71 14.12 6.04
CA GLU A 140 -1.41 15.08 7.11
C GLU A 140 -0.50 14.48 8.20
N LEU A 141 -0.65 13.18 8.49
CA LEU A 141 0.22 12.48 9.44
C LEU A 141 1.66 12.35 8.94
N ASP A 142 1.85 12.29 7.63
CA ASP A 142 3.14 12.08 6.98
C ASP A 142 3.47 13.20 5.96
N ILE A 143 3.41 14.44 6.41
CA ILE A 143 3.53 15.64 5.57
C ILE A 143 4.85 15.73 4.80
N THR A 144 5.93 15.13 5.32
CA THR A 144 7.24 15.04 4.65
C THR A 144 7.42 13.76 3.85
N GLY A 145 6.38 12.95 3.77
CA GLY A 145 6.40 11.69 3.04
C GLY A 145 5.92 11.82 1.60
N TYR A 146 5.88 10.68 0.94
CA TYR A 146 5.45 10.55 -0.45
C TYR A 146 4.45 9.43 -0.59
N SER A 147 3.72 9.41 -1.70
CA SER A 147 2.86 8.29 -2.06
C SER A 147 3.18 7.80 -3.45
N GLY A 148 3.05 6.52 -3.65
CA GLY A 148 3.24 5.87 -4.92
C GLY A 148 3.00 4.38 -4.80
N HIS A 149 3.22 3.65 -5.91
CA HIS A 149 3.01 2.22 -5.90
C HIS A 149 3.87 1.53 -4.84
N MET A 150 3.29 0.58 -4.12
CA MET A 150 3.90 -0.10 -2.97
C MET A 150 5.31 -0.61 -3.23
N SER A 151 5.56 -1.21 -4.39
CA SER A 151 6.89 -1.74 -4.74
C SER A 151 7.94 -0.64 -4.80
N TYR A 152 7.58 0.52 -5.34
CA TYR A 152 8.48 1.67 -5.48
C TYR A 152 8.75 2.33 -4.13
N ILE A 153 7.72 2.52 -3.31
CA ILE A 153 7.90 3.07 -1.95
C ILE A 153 8.79 2.14 -1.11
N LEU A 154 8.57 0.82 -1.17
CA LEU A 154 9.41 -0.14 -0.45
C LEU A 154 10.85 -0.14 -0.96
N TYR A 155 11.07 0.02 -2.28
CA TYR A 155 12.40 0.16 -2.86
C TYR A 155 13.09 1.43 -2.37
N MET A 156 12.42 2.58 -2.43
CA MET A 156 12.95 3.86 -1.93
C MET A 156 13.34 3.76 -0.46
N LEU A 157 12.47 3.20 0.39
CA LEU A 157 12.76 3.00 1.81
C LEU A 157 13.89 1.99 2.08
N SER A 158 14.28 1.17 1.10
CA SER A 158 15.44 0.29 1.18
C SER A 158 16.74 0.95 0.72
N THR A 159 16.66 2.13 0.10
CA THR A 159 17.79 2.92 -0.39
C THR A 159 18.29 3.81 0.75
N PRO A 160 19.56 3.68 1.22
CA PRO A 160 20.05 4.37 2.40
C PRO A 160 19.91 5.89 2.32
N GLU A 161 20.22 6.49 1.17
CA GLU A 161 20.18 7.94 0.95
C GLU A 161 18.76 8.49 1.11
N PHE A 162 17.78 7.83 0.46
CA PHE A 162 16.38 8.23 0.59
C PHE A 162 15.87 8.05 2.02
N LEU A 163 16.20 6.93 2.66
CA LEU A 163 15.78 6.64 4.03
C LEU A 163 16.32 7.69 5.01
N ASP A 164 17.59 8.06 4.89
CA ASP A 164 18.23 9.07 5.74
C ASP A 164 17.57 10.45 5.56
N THR A 165 17.40 10.88 4.31
CA THR A 165 16.73 12.15 3.97
C THR A 165 15.30 12.19 4.53
N TYR A 166 14.53 11.10 4.36
CA TYR A 166 13.17 11.02 4.92
C TYR A 166 13.17 11.08 6.45
N LEU A 167 14.07 10.35 7.12
CA LEU A 167 14.14 10.33 8.59
C LEU A 167 14.52 11.70 9.18
N LYS A 168 15.29 12.49 8.47
CA LYS A 168 15.63 13.88 8.83
C LYS A 168 14.49 14.87 8.54
N GLY A 169 13.47 14.47 7.77
CA GLY A 169 12.39 15.35 7.34
C GLY A 169 12.82 16.36 6.27
N GLU A 170 13.90 16.07 5.55
CA GLU A 170 14.53 16.93 4.54
C GLU A 170 14.08 16.61 3.11
N CYS A 171 13.13 15.69 2.96
CA CYS A 171 12.59 15.34 1.65
C CYS A 171 11.95 16.56 0.96
N LYS A 172 12.39 16.82 -0.28
CA LYS A 172 11.83 17.85 -1.14
C LYS A 172 11.19 17.23 -2.39
N PRO A 173 10.09 17.78 -2.88
CA PRO A 173 9.39 17.25 -4.06
C PRO A 173 10.30 17.08 -5.27
N GLU A 174 11.12 18.07 -5.54
CA GLU A 174 12.03 18.10 -6.68
C GLU A 174 13.08 17.00 -6.58
N GLU A 175 13.64 16.79 -5.40
CA GLU A 175 14.66 15.75 -5.14
C GLU A 175 14.08 14.34 -5.31
N ILE A 176 12.83 14.10 -4.88
CA ILE A 176 12.20 12.80 -5.06
C ILE A 176 11.93 12.52 -6.54
N MET A 177 11.58 13.53 -7.32
CA MET A 177 11.40 13.36 -8.77
C MET A 177 12.72 13.06 -9.48
N VAL A 178 13.82 13.69 -9.05
CA VAL A 178 15.18 13.37 -9.53
C VAL A 178 15.57 11.95 -9.14
N PHE A 179 15.33 11.56 -7.88
CA PHE A 179 15.54 10.18 -7.41
C PHE A 179 14.73 9.19 -8.23
N GLY A 180 13.44 9.46 -8.44
CA GLY A 180 12.57 8.61 -9.24
C GLY A 180 13.09 8.40 -10.66
N LYS A 181 13.53 9.46 -11.32
CA LYS A 181 14.13 9.39 -12.67
C LYS A 181 15.44 8.59 -12.67
N ALA A 182 16.34 8.85 -11.72
CA ALA A 182 17.63 8.17 -11.64
C ALA A 182 17.49 6.66 -11.40
N HIS A 183 16.46 6.24 -10.66
CA HIS A 183 16.18 4.85 -10.33
C HIS A 183 15.08 4.21 -11.18
N LYS A 184 14.59 4.93 -12.22
CA LYS A 184 13.49 4.50 -13.10
C LYS A 184 12.22 4.12 -12.32
N ILE A 185 11.88 4.92 -11.30
CA ILE A 185 10.73 4.75 -10.45
C ILE A 185 9.65 5.75 -10.85
N ILE A 186 8.42 5.25 -11.00
CA ILE A 186 7.25 6.11 -11.21
C ILE A 186 6.67 6.48 -9.85
N ILE A 187 6.64 7.78 -9.55
CA ILE A 187 6.07 8.32 -8.32
C ILE A 187 4.75 8.99 -8.68
N ASN A 188 3.65 8.44 -8.16
CA ASN A 188 2.31 8.83 -8.57
C ASN A 188 1.94 10.22 -8.06
N LYS A 189 2.22 10.50 -6.80
CA LYS A 189 2.04 11.82 -6.22
C LYS A 189 2.78 11.96 -4.90
N MET A 190 3.01 13.21 -4.55
CA MET A 190 3.50 13.61 -3.25
C MET A 190 2.37 13.56 -2.21
N VAL A 191 2.72 13.23 -0.98
CA VAL A 191 1.84 13.33 0.18
C VAL A 191 1.93 14.76 0.73
N VAL A 192 0.86 15.52 0.62
CA VAL A 192 0.78 16.95 1.03
C VAL A 192 -0.22 17.10 2.16
#